data_816969de83565bb4e433bb56f0ca1ffb
#
_entry.id   816969de83565bb4e433bb56f0ca1ffb
#
_cell.length_a   1.000
_cell.length_b   1.000
_cell.length_c   1.000
_cell.angle_alpha   90.00
_cell.angle_beta   90.00
_cell.angle_gamma   90.00
#
_symmetry.space_group_name_H-M   'P 1'
#
loop_
_entity.id
_entity.type
_entity.pdbx_description
1 polymer ?
#
loop_
_entity_poly.entity_id
_entity_poly.type
_entity_poly.pdbx_seq_one_letter_code
_entity_poly.pdbx_strand_id
1 'polypeptide(L)'
;MKFFVVDDDPDSLALVTRLLTGAGHEVVVRGSSVEALRDIPDMRPDCVVTDVMMPVMDGFELTRELRRRPELAQMKIVVLSAKTYDFDRRRAKEMGADGYITKPINRDTFMQSIGELVTDRIAVTYWGVHGTLPVPGEAYNRYGGNTPCVSVEVGGEPLYVFDCGSGIKKLSDRVMRTPAERFSCRIFISHTHWDHINTVPFFAPLYLRGNQIEIFGPYQGDLTIERAISAQMESVYFPVTVREFGARLVFRDLREERLEFGPVRVDTMLLRHPGYCLGYKLSCRGRSVCYITDNELYLPTDARHDARYVERLADFVRGADVLITDTTYRDHEYPSKVDWGHSCVSQVADLAARAEVKRLHLFHHDPDQTDADIDLKLEETRKALAQLGSKVQCEAPAEGSALKL
;
A
#
# COMPACT_ATOMS: atom_id res chain seq x y z
N MET A 1 -3.35 11.25 -22.32
CA MET A 1 -3.22 9.82 -22.57
C MET A 1 -4.00 9.46 -23.82
N LYS A 2 -3.60 8.37 -24.47
CA LYS A 2 -4.26 7.83 -25.67
C LYS A 2 -5.15 6.66 -25.31
N PHE A 3 -6.45 6.82 -25.51
CA PHE A 3 -7.46 5.79 -25.28
C PHE A 3 -7.88 5.15 -26.59
N PHE A 4 -8.21 3.85 -26.52
CA PHE A 4 -8.82 3.12 -27.60
C PHE A 4 -10.15 2.56 -27.11
N VAL A 5 -11.27 3.01 -27.68
CA VAL A 5 -12.62 2.63 -27.24
C VAL A 5 -13.24 1.69 -28.25
N VAL A 6 -13.77 0.57 -27.78
CA VAL A 6 -14.37 -0.48 -28.61
C VAL A 6 -15.78 -0.79 -28.09
N ASP A 7 -16.79 -0.52 -28.89
CA ASP A 7 -18.19 -0.81 -28.58
C ASP A 7 -18.97 -0.88 -29.91
N ASP A 8 -19.85 -1.81 -30.08
CA ASP A 8 -20.67 -1.90 -31.29
C ASP A 8 -21.90 -0.96 -31.24
N ASP A 9 -22.20 -0.39 -30.07
CA ASP A 9 -23.24 0.61 -29.93
C ASP A 9 -22.68 2.04 -30.15
N PRO A 10 -23.15 2.75 -31.23
CA PRO A 10 -22.69 4.10 -31.53
C PRO A 10 -22.96 5.12 -30.44
N ASP A 11 -24.05 4.99 -29.67
CA ASP A 11 -24.39 5.93 -28.59
C ASP A 11 -23.44 5.78 -27.41
N SER A 12 -23.10 4.54 -27.07
CA SER A 12 -22.07 4.22 -26.05
C SER A 12 -20.69 4.75 -26.47
N LEU A 13 -20.27 4.53 -27.73
CA LEU A 13 -19.03 5.09 -28.27
C LEU A 13 -19.00 6.62 -28.17
N ALA A 14 -20.07 7.29 -28.56
CA ALA A 14 -20.17 8.74 -28.53
C ALA A 14 -20.10 9.28 -27.09
N LEU A 15 -20.76 8.61 -26.15
CA LEU A 15 -20.75 9.00 -24.73
C LEU A 15 -19.34 8.88 -24.14
N VAL A 16 -18.70 7.69 -24.26
CA VAL A 16 -17.37 7.44 -23.71
C VAL A 16 -16.33 8.37 -24.36
N THR A 17 -16.39 8.54 -25.67
CA THR A 17 -15.51 9.47 -26.41
C THR A 17 -15.64 10.89 -25.86
N ARG A 18 -16.87 11.40 -25.71
CA ARG A 18 -17.10 12.75 -25.18
C ARG A 18 -16.57 12.93 -23.76
N LEU A 19 -16.75 11.92 -22.89
CA LEU A 19 -16.25 11.97 -21.52
C LEU A 19 -14.71 12.04 -21.47
N LEU A 20 -14.04 11.18 -22.24
CA LEU A 20 -12.58 11.09 -22.28
C LEU A 20 -11.94 12.31 -22.97
N THR A 21 -12.48 12.76 -24.12
CA THR A 21 -11.97 13.95 -24.80
C THR A 21 -12.24 15.23 -24.01
N GLY A 22 -13.38 15.32 -23.32
CA GLY A 22 -13.68 16.43 -22.40
C GLY A 22 -12.73 16.52 -21.22
N ALA A 23 -12.04 15.43 -20.87
CA ALA A 23 -10.97 15.37 -19.87
C ALA A 23 -9.56 15.57 -20.46
N GLY A 24 -9.45 15.92 -21.74
CA GLY A 24 -8.17 16.21 -22.40
C GLY A 24 -7.41 14.97 -22.90
N HIS A 25 -8.08 13.83 -23.07
CA HIS A 25 -7.47 12.61 -23.61
C HIS A 25 -7.63 12.50 -25.14
N GLU A 26 -6.66 11.89 -25.79
CA GLU A 26 -6.78 11.45 -27.19
C GLU A 26 -7.59 10.17 -27.25
N VAL A 27 -8.58 10.06 -28.14
CA VAL A 27 -9.47 8.90 -28.22
C VAL A 27 -9.57 8.40 -29.66
N VAL A 28 -9.33 7.11 -29.82
CA VAL A 28 -9.56 6.38 -31.06
C VAL A 28 -10.71 5.39 -30.83
N VAL A 29 -11.61 5.25 -31.77
CA VAL A 29 -12.80 4.41 -31.65
C VAL A 29 -12.87 3.35 -32.73
N ARG A 30 -13.42 2.18 -32.36
CA ARG A 30 -13.81 1.12 -33.31
C ARG A 30 -15.14 0.50 -32.88
N GLY A 31 -15.99 0.20 -33.84
CA GLY A 31 -17.24 -0.53 -33.62
C GLY A 31 -17.08 -2.06 -33.68
N SER A 32 -15.86 -2.57 -33.75
CA SER A 32 -15.59 -4.00 -33.90
C SER A 32 -14.34 -4.41 -33.11
N SER A 33 -14.48 -5.48 -32.32
CA SER A 33 -13.37 -6.11 -31.59
C SER A 33 -12.31 -6.70 -32.54
N VAL A 34 -12.70 -7.16 -33.71
CA VAL A 34 -11.79 -7.72 -34.74
C VAL A 34 -10.90 -6.62 -35.32
N GLU A 35 -11.48 -5.45 -35.64
CA GLU A 35 -10.71 -4.28 -36.07
C GLU A 35 -9.79 -3.77 -34.93
N ALA A 36 -10.30 -3.71 -33.70
CA ALA A 36 -9.52 -3.32 -32.56
C ALA A 36 -8.31 -4.22 -32.31
N LEU A 37 -8.49 -5.55 -32.40
CA LEU A 37 -7.39 -6.51 -32.22
C LEU A 37 -6.28 -6.35 -33.28
N ARG A 38 -6.62 -5.89 -34.48
CA ARG A 38 -5.68 -5.59 -35.58
C ARG A 38 -4.95 -4.27 -35.33
N ASP A 39 -5.68 -3.21 -34.94
CA ASP A 39 -5.18 -1.83 -34.93
C ASP A 39 -4.44 -1.46 -33.62
N ILE A 40 -4.84 -2.03 -32.48
CA ILE A 40 -4.26 -1.72 -31.14
C ILE A 40 -2.74 -1.95 -31.07
N PRO A 41 -2.14 -3.02 -31.63
CA PRO A 41 -0.70 -3.26 -31.53
C PRO A 41 0.15 -2.17 -32.22
N ASP A 42 -0.32 -1.63 -33.32
CA ASP A 42 0.37 -0.56 -34.06
C ASP A 42 0.17 0.79 -33.37
N MET A 43 -1.01 1.01 -32.81
CA MET A 43 -1.39 2.28 -32.17
C MET A 43 -0.85 2.44 -30.75
N ARG A 44 -0.62 1.34 -30.04
CA ARG A 44 -0.10 1.26 -28.66
C ARG A 44 -0.77 2.28 -27.74
N PRO A 45 -2.10 2.22 -27.54
CA PRO A 45 -2.77 3.13 -26.63
C PRO A 45 -2.35 2.88 -25.18
N ASP A 46 -2.50 3.90 -24.33
CA ASP A 46 -2.27 3.76 -22.88
C ASP A 46 -3.37 2.92 -22.22
N CYS A 47 -4.60 3.03 -22.74
CA CYS A 47 -5.77 2.32 -22.21
C CYS A 47 -6.75 1.91 -23.31
N VAL A 48 -7.26 0.69 -23.22
CA VAL A 48 -8.39 0.19 -24.02
C VAL A 48 -9.63 0.17 -23.13
N VAL A 49 -10.73 0.74 -23.62
CA VAL A 49 -12.05 0.63 -23.00
C VAL A 49 -12.92 -0.20 -23.95
N THR A 50 -13.37 -1.37 -23.53
CA THR A 50 -14.11 -2.30 -24.39
C THR A 50 -15.46 -2.70 -23.80
N ASP A 51 -16.51 -2.72 -24.62
CA ASP A 51 -17.75 -3.39 -24.23
C ASP A 51 -17.55 -4.90 -24.15
N VAL A 52 -18.36 -5.57 -23.31
CA VAL A 52 -18.38 -7.05 -23.23
C VAL A 52 -19.16 -7.65 -24.39
N MET A 53 -20.33 -7.10 -24.69
CA MET A 53 -21.29 -7.74 -25.60
C MET A 53 -21.12 -7.22 -27.03
N MET A 54 -20.17 -7.78 -27.76
CA MET A 54 -19.93 -7.43 -29.16
C MET A 54 -20.05 -8.65 -30.07
N PRO A 55 -20.47 -8.46 -31.35
CA PRO A 55 -20.54 -9.54 -32.33
C PRO A 55 -19.15 -10.12 -32.65
N VAL A 56 -19.11 -11.40 -33.04
CA VAL A 56 -17.94 -12.16 -33.48
C VAL A 56 -16.93 -12.48 -32.39
N MET A 57 -16.47 -11.48 -31.64
CA MET A 57 -15.52 -11.63 -30.56
C MET A 57 -15.98 -10.73 -29.40
N ASP A 58 -16.23 -11.31 -28.22
CA ASP A 58 -16.65 -10.56 -27.07
C ASP A 58 -15.47 -9.79 -26.41
N GLY A 59 -15.78 -8.82 -25.53
CA GLY A 59 -14.75 -8.00 -24.90
C GLY A 59 -13.82 -8.78 -23.97
N PHE A 60 -14.26 -9.92 -23.44
CA PHE A 60 -13.39 -10.80 -22.64
C PHE A 60 -12.39 -11.55 -23.52
N GLU A 61 -12.83 -12.01 -24.67
CA GLU A 61 -11.96 -12.64 -25.67
C GLU A 61 -10.94 -11.65 -26.23
N LEU A 62 -11.39 -10.43 -26.57
CA LEU A 62 -10.49 -9.34 -26.99
C LEU A 62 -9.44 -9.07 -25.92
N THR A 63 -9.85 -8.95 -24.66
CA THR A 63 -8.93 -8.73 -23.51
C THR A 63 -7.89 -9.84 -23.42
N ARG A 64 -8.31 -11.10 -23.51
CA ARG A 64 -7.41 -12.26 -23.45
C ARG A 64 -6.40 -12.26 -24.60
N GLU A 65 -6.85 -11.97 -25.85
CA GLU A 65 -5.97 -11.95 -27.03
C GLU A 65 -4.95 -10.79 -26.95
N LEU A 66 -5.35 -9.62 -26.43
CA LEU A 66 -4.45 -8.51 -26.22
C LEU A 66 -3.39 -8.83 -25.13
N ARG A 67 -3.79 -9.52 -24.05
CA ARG A 67 -2.86 -9.93 -22.97
C ARG A 67 -1.85 -11.00 -23.37
N ARG A 68 -2.12 -11.75 -24.43
CA ARG A 68 -1.14 -12.70 -25.01
C ARG A 68 0.03 -12.01 -25.72
N ARG A 69 -0.04 -10.70 -25.92
CA ARG A 69 0.98 -9.91 -26.61
C ARG A 69 1.89 -9.20 -25.60
N PRO A 70 3.17 -9.64 -25.45
CA PRO A 70 4.07 -9.09 -24.44
C PRO A 70 4.31 -7.58 -24.59
N GLU A 71 4.29 -7.07 -25.83
CA GLU A 71 4.47 -5.65 -26.14
C GLU A 71 3.32 -4.75 -25.65
N LEU A 72 2.18 -5.33 -25.29
CA LEU A 72 0.99 -4.65 -24.74
C LEU A 72 0.82 -4.90 -23.22
N ALA A 73 1.79 -5.51 -22.55
CA ALA A 73 1.67 -5.92 -21.15
C ALA A 73 1.37 -4.74 -20.20
N GLN A 74 1.85 -3.53 -20.52
CA GLN A 74 1.64 -2.33 -19.69
C GLN A 74 0.36 -1.56 -20.03
N MET A 75 -0.28 -1.87 -21.15
CA MET A 75 -1.51 -1.24 -21.59
C MET A 75 -2.66 -1.59 -20.65
N LYS A 76 -3.43 -0.58 -20.24
CA LYS A 76 -4.62 -0.79 -19.41
C LYS A 76 -5.79 -1.31 -20.23
N ILE A 77 -6.59 -2.20 -19.66
CA ILE A 77 -7.83 -2.68 -20.29
C ILE A 77 -8.97 -2.54 -19.28
N VAL A 78 -9.96 -1.75 -19.64
CA VAL A 78 -11.17 -1.52 -18.87
C VAL A 78 -12.35 -2.09 -19.62
N VAL A 79 -13.12 -2.94 -18.95
CA VAL A 79 -14.30 -3.60 -19.53
C VAL A 79 -15.56 -2.86 -19.10
N LEU A 80 -16.43 -2.52 -20.06
CA LEU A 80 -17.77 -1.98 -19.83
C LEU A 80 -18.79 -3.11 -19.95
N SER A 81 -19.76 -3.20 -19.04
CA SER A 81 -20.78 -4.26 -19.11
C SER A 81 -22.11 -3.84 -18.47
N ALA A 82 -23.22 -4.28 -19.05
CA ALA A 82 -24.53 -4.18 -18.43
C ALA A 82 -24.73 -5.21 -17.29
N LYS A 83 -23.83 -6.17 -17.14
CA LYS A 83 -23.91 -7.21 -16.11
C LYS A 83 -23.29 -6.74 -14.81
N THR A 84 -24.00 -6.95 -13.70
CA THR A 84 -23.60 -6.50 -12.36
C THR A 84 -23.09 -7.63 -11.45
N TYR A 85 -23.06 -8.88 -11.95
CA TYR A 85 -22.71 -10.04 -11.14
C TYR A 85 -21.22 -10.13 -10.87
N ASP A 86 -20.87 -10.51 -9.65
CA ASP A 86 -19.48 -10.75 -9.22
C ASP A 86 -18.74 -11.79 -10.08
N PHE A 87 -19.47 -12.72 -10.67
CA PHE A 87 -18.90 -13.70 -11.59
C PHE A 87 -18.30 -13.03 -12.82
N ASP A 88 -19.00 -12.04 -13.41
CA ASP A 88 -18.52 -11.33 -14.60
C ASP A 88 -17.30 -10.45 -14.27
N ARG A 89 -17.27 -9.83 -13.09
CA ARG A 89 -16.10 -9.08 -12.61
C ARG A 89 -14.88 -9.98 -12.42
N ARG A 90 -15.07 -11.16 -11.83
CA ARG A 90 -13.99 -12.16 -11.68
C ARG A 90 -13.50 -12.65 -13.04
N ARG A 91 -14.40 -12.96 -13.94
CA ARG A 91 -14.08 -13.39 -15.29
C ARG A 91 -13.28 -12.32 -16.05
N ALA A 92 -13.66 -11.04 -15.95
CA ALA A 92 -12.88 -9.94 -16.53
C ALA A 92 -11.43 -9.93 -16.00
N LYS A 93 -11.26 -10.06 -14.69
CA LYS A 93 -9.94 -10.10 -14.05
C LYS A 93 -9.12 -11.33 -14.48
N GLU A 94 -9.73 -12.51 -14.57
CA GLU A 94 -9.10 -13.75 -15.07
C GLU A 94 -8.66 -13.63 -16.55
N MET A 95 -9.40 -12.87 -17.35
CA MET A 95 -9.02 -12.57 -18.74
C MET A 95 -7.95 -11.47 -18.84
N GLY A 96 -7.59 -10.82 -17.71
CA GLY A 96 -6.53 -9.82 -17.64
C GLY A 96 -6.99 -8.37 -17.75
N ALA A 97 -8.28 -8.07 -17.53
CA ALA A 97 -8.76 -6.70 -17.43
C ALA A 97 -8.23 -6.02 -16.16
N ASP A 98 -7.82 -4.76 -16.25
CA ASP A 98 -7.42 -3.92 -15.11
C ASP A 98 -8.63 -3.32 -14.41
N GLY A 99 -9.75 -3.15 -15.11
CA GLY A 99 -10.97 -2.57 -14.57
C GLY A 99 -12.26 -3.10 -15.17
N TYR A 100 -13.34 -2.95 -14.40
CA TYR A 100 -14.68 -3.31 -14.79
C TYR A 100 -15.67 -2.24 -14.36
N ILE A 101 -16.35 -1.63 -15.33
CA ILE A 101 -17.33 -0.56 -15.10
C ILE A 101 -18.70 -1.04 -15.57
N THR A 102 -19.71 -0.88 -14.72
CA THR A 102 -21.09 -1.28 -15.03
C THR A 102 -21.82 -0.19 -15.80
N LYS A 103 -22.57 -0.58 -16.85
CA LYS A 103 -23.54 0.27 -17.51
C LYS A 103 -24.86 0.31 -16.69
N PRO A 104 -25.62 1.42 -16.62
CA PRO A 104 -25.41 2.64 -17.39
C PRO A 104 -24.24 3.47 -16.86
N ILE A 105 -23.51 4.10 -17.78
CA ILE A 105 -22.32 4.91 -17.46
C ILE A 105 -22.76 6.21 -16.79
N ASN A 106 -22.47 6.37 -15.51
CA ASN A 106 -22.55 7.63 -14.82
C ASN A 106 -21.25 8.42 -15.06
N ARG A 107 -21.38 9.70 -15.43
CA ARG A 107 -20.26 10.56 -15.82
C ARG A 107 -19.20 10.64 -14.72
N ASP A 108 -19.60 10.94 -13.51
CA ASP A 108 -18.67 11.24 -12.42
C ASP A 108 -17.96 9.96 -11.94
N THR A 109 -18.69 8.87 -11.77
CA THR A 109 -18.13 7.58 -11.38
C THR A 109 -17.27 6.96 -12.48
N PHE A 110 -17.63 7.14 -13.77
CA PHE A 110 -16.82 6.66 -14.89
C PHE A 110 -15.46 7.37 -14.92
N MET A 111 -15.45 8.70 -14.87
CA MET A 111 -14.21 9.47 -14.91
C MET A 111 -13.34 9.22 -13.67
N GLN A 112 -13.95 9.05 -12.50
CA GLN A 112 -13.22 8.64 -11.30
C GLN A 112 -12.60 7.24 -11.49
N SER A 113 -13.37 6.25 -11.91
CA SER A 113 -12.89 4.87 -12.12
C SER A 113 -11.78 4.80 -13.16
N ILE A 114 -11.95 5.52 -14.29
CA ILE A 114 -10.89 5.62 -15.31
C ILE A 114 -9.64 6.27 -14.70
N GLY A 115 -9.80 7.39 -13.99
CA GLY A 115 -8.70 8.09 -13.34
C GLY A 115 -7.92 7.19 -12.38
N GLU A 116 -8.60 6.40 -11.56
CA GLU A 116 -8.01 5.45 -10.61
C GLU A 116 -7.27 4.29 -11.31
N LEU A 117 -7.84 3.78 -12.41
CA LEU A 117 -7.30 2.64 -13.16
C LEU A 117 -6.12 3.01 -14.07
N VAL A 118 -6.16 4.21 -14.62
CA VAL A 118 -5.21 4.69 -15.64
C VAL A 118 -4.04 5.46 -15.01
N THR A 119 -4.25 6.06 -13.85
CA THR A 119 -3.13 6.65 -13.11
C THR A 119 -2.41 5.56 -12.34
N ASP A 120 -1.15 5.33 -12.69
CA ASP A 120 -0.20 4.47 -11.95
C ASP A 120 0.11 5.08 -10.56
N ARG A 121 -0.92 5.57 -9.86
CA ARG A 121 -0.76 6.26 -8.58
C ARG A 121 -0.71 5.25 -7.45
N ILE A 122 0.43 5.26 -6.77
CA ILE A 122 0.53 4.72 -5.42
C ILE A 122 0.29 5.90 -4.49
N ALA A 123 -0.68 5.78 -3.57
CA ALA A 123 -0.88 6.76 -2.52
C ALA A 123 -0.57 6.12 -1.17
N VAL A 124 0.37 6.71 -0.44
CA VAL A 124 0.74 6.30 0.93
C VAL A 124 0.09 7.26 1.90
N THR A 125 -0.69 6.74 2.86
CA THR A 125 -1.34 7.57 3.89
C THR A 125 -0.94 7.09 5.28
N TYR A 126 -0.61 8.03 6.16
CA TYR A 126 -0.16 7.78 7.52
C TYR A 126 -1.34 7.95 8.49
N TRP A 127 -1.62 6.95 9.31
CA TRP A 127 -2.73 6.94 10.27
C TRP A 127 -2.26 6.98 11.72
N GLY A 128 -1.03 6.53 11.95
CA GLY A 128 -0.33 6.58 13.23
C GLY A 128 1.16 6.56 12.96
N VAL A 129 1.92 7.39 13.66
CA VAL A 129 3.36 7.65 13.42
C VAL A 129 4.23 7.51 14.67
N HIS A 130 3.62 7.44 15.86
CA HIS A 130 4.32 7.18 17.11
C HIS A 130 4.52 5.70 17.36
N GLY A 131 5.52 5.35 18.16
CA GLY A 131 5.78 3.99 18.63
C GLY A 131 5.27 3.77 20.07
N THR A 132 5.29 2.52 20.51
CA THR A 132 5.11 2.05 21.87
C THR A 132 3.71 2.31 22.45
N LEU A 133 3.29 3.58 22.60
CA LEU A 133 2.01 3.97 23.20
C LEU A 133 1.36 5.12 22.43
N PRO A 134 0.01 5.15 22.35
CA PRO A 134 -0.68 6.33 21.86
C PRO A 134 -0.54 7.48 22.87
N VAL A 135 -0.19 8.66 22.36
CA VAL A 135 0.03 9.86 23.15
C VAL A 135 -1.00 10.94 22.85
N PRO A 136 -1.93 11.21 23.78
CA PRO A 136 -2.89 12.31 23.64
C PRO A 136 -2.28 13.64 24.12
N GLY A 137 -2.81 14.75 23.61
CA GLY A 137 -2.49 16.08 24.13
C GLY A 137 -2.01 17.07 23.07
N GLU A 138 -2.02 18.35 23.43
CA GLU A 138 -1.72 19.45 22.50
C GLU A 138 -0.29 19.38 21.93
N ALA A 139 0.65 18.85 22.70
CA ALA A 139 2.05 18.71 22.29
C ALA A 139 2.28 17.71 21.14
N TYR A 140 1.26 16.92 20.77
CA TYR A 140 1.31 15.86 19.76
C TYR A 140 0.32 16.09 18.61
N ASN A 141 -0.36 17.24 18.56
CA ASN A 141 -1.48 17.45 17.62
C ASN A 141 -1.04 17.61 16.17
N ARG A 142 0.17 18.05 15.91
CA ARG A 142 0.65 18.32 14.55
C ARG A 142 1.06 17.05 13.82
N TYR A 143 1.87 16.21 14.43
CA TYR A 143 2.23 14.90 13.85
C TYR A 143 1.19 13.83 14.16
N GLY A 144 0.48 13.95 15.26
CA GLY A 144 -0.50 12.98 15.75
C GLY A 144 0.15 11.96 16.68
N GLY A 145 -0.62 11.45 17.64
CA GLY A 145 -0.12 10.56 18.70
C GLY A 145 -0.57 9.12 18.60
N ASN A 146 -1.05 8.65 17.44
CA ASN A 146 -1.43 7.24 17.26
C ASN A 146 -0.23 6.36 16.93
N THR A 147 -0.34 5.10 17.33
CA THR A 147 0.67 4.06 17.08
C THR A 147 0.56 3.51 15.64
N PRO A 148 1.58 2.75 15.16
CA PRO A 148 1.85 2.55 13.76
C PRO A 148 0.68 2.03 12.94
N CYS A 149 0.32 2.76 11.89
CA CYS A 149 -0.56 2.30 10.83
C CYS A 149 -0.32 3.14 9.57
N VAL A 150 0.00 2.47 8.48
CA VAL A 150 0.21 3.10 7.17
C VAL A 150 -0.61 2.35 6.13
N SER A 151 -1.32 3.06 5.26
CA SER A 151 -2.00 2.43 4.12
C SER A 151 -1.37 2.82 2.80
N VAL A 152 -1.39 1.87 1.85
CA VAL A 152 -0.94 2.07 0.47
C VAL A 152 -2.08 1.69 -0.47
N GLU A 153 -2.58 2.69 -1.17
CA GLU A 153 -3.59 2.53 -2.22
C GLU A 153 -2.88 2.35 -3.57
N VAL A 154 -3.21 1.29 -4.28
CA VAL A 154 -2.77 1.02 -5.65
C VAL A 154 -4.00 0.90 -6.52
N GLY A 155 -4.08 1.67 -7.59
CA GLY A 155 -5.27 1.71 -8.44
C GLY A 155 -5.71 0.31 -8.92
N GLY A 156 -6.98 -0.02 -8.68
CA GLY A 156 -7.59 -1.31 -9.06
C GLY A 156 -7.28 -2.49 -8.14
N GLU A 157 -6.48 -2.30 -7.08
CA GLU A 157 -6.12 -3.34 -6.12
C GLU A 157 -6.83 -3.16 -4.76
N PRO A 158 -6.94 -4.22 -3.95
CA PRO A 158 -7.32 -4.09 -2.54
C PRO A 158 -6.39 -3.14 -1.80
N LEU A 159 -6.89 -2.50 -0.74
CA LEU A 159 -6.08 -1.65 0.11
C LEU A 159 -4.98 -2.46 0.81
N TYR A 160 -3.73 -1.99 0.77
CA TYR A 160 -2.63 -2.53 1.54
C TYR A 160 -2.47 -1.72 2.83
N VAL A 161 -2.36 -2.38 3.97
CA VAL A 161 -2.22 -1.75 5.28
C VAL A 161 -1.00 -2.35 5.97
N PHE A 162 -0.13 -1.52 6.50
CA PHE A 162 1.02 -1.92 7.30
C PHE A 162 0.76 -1.52 8.74
N ASP A 163 0.70 -2.51 9.61
CA ASP A 163 0.37 -2.50 11.03
C ASP A 163 -1.04 -1.99 11.39
N CYS A 164 -1.49 -2.40 12.55
CA CYS A 164 -2.81 -2.15 13.12
C CYS A 164 -2.71 -1.57 14.54
N GLY A 165 -1.81 -0.63 14.73
CA GLY A 165 -1.78 0.17 15.96
C GLY A 165 -3.00 1.09 16.06
N SER A 166 -3.01 1.99 17.03
CA SER A 166 -4.19 2.84 17.28
C SER A 166 -4.61 3.70 16.08
N GLY A 167 -3.68 3.97 15.16
CA GLY A 167 -3.94 4.68 13.91
C GLY A 167 -4.97 4.00 13.01
N ILE A 168 -5.14 2.66 13.07
CA ILE A 168 -6.11 1.95 12.22
C ILE A 168 -7.55 2.38 12.48
N LYS A 169 -7.84 2.94 13.67
CA LYS A 169 -9.18 3.46 13.98
C LYS A 169 -9.57 4.61 13.04
N LYS A 170 -8.64 5.52 12.74
CA LYS A 170 -8.87 6.61 11.76
C LYS A 170 -9.08 6.08 10.35
N LEU A 171 -8.30 5.09 9.93
CA LEU A 171 -8.50 4.40 8.66
C LEU A 171 -9.87 3.71 8.61
N SER A 172 -10.26 3.02 9.68
CA SER A 172 -11.57 2.39 9.82
C SER A 172 -12.69 3.39 9.59
N ASP A 173 -12.64 4.55 10.25
CA ASP A 173 -13.64 5.60 10.11
C ASP A 173 -13.70 6.16 8.69
N ARG A 174 -12.56 6.31 8.01
CA ARG A 174 -12.52 6.72 6.60
C ARG A 174 -13.20 5.69 5.71
N VAL A 175 -12.85 4.40 5.85
CA VAL A 175 -13.44 3.31 5.05
C VAL A 175 -14.94 3.24 5.26
N MET A 176 -15.40 3.36 6.50
CA MET A 176 -16.84 3.30 6.85
C MET A 176 -17.66 4.48 6.34
N ARG A 177 -17.04 5.63 6.05
CA ARG A 177 -17.71 6.80 5.45
C ARG A 177 -17.90 6.66 3.93
N THR A 178 -17.15 5.79 3.29
CA THR A 178 -17.21 5.58 1.84
C THR A 178 -18.02 4.31 1.60
N PRO A 179 -19.29 4.41 1.15
CA PRO A 179 -20.12 3.24 0.91
C PRO A 179 -19.55 2.45 -0.27
N ALA A 180 -18.87 1.36 0.01
CA ALA A 180 -18.54 0.34 -0.97
C ALA A 180 -19.44 -0.87 -0.69
N GLU A 181 -20.00 -1.48 -1.75
CA GLU A 181 -20.78 -2.71 -1.59
C GLU A 181 -19.94 -3.83 -0.93
N ARG A 182 -18.62 -3.82 -1.16
CA ARG A 182 -17.64 -4.73 -0.58
C ARG A 182 -16.29 -4.05 -0.44
N PHE A 183 -15.69 -4.22 0.71
CA PHE A 183 -14.34 -3.75 0.99
C PHE A 183 -13.37 -4.92 1.04
N SER A 184 -12.20 -4.74 0.44
CA SER A 184 -11.11 -5.72 0.50
C SER A 184 -9.81 -5.04 0.89
N CYS A 185 -9.08 -5.65 1.82
CA CYS A 185 -7.73 -5.20 2.17
C CYS A 185 -6.80 -6.36 2.53
N ARG A 186 -5.50 -6.06 2.43
CA ARG A 186 -4.39 -6.90 2.86
C ARG A 186 -3.64 -6.17 3.95
N ILE A 187 -3.60 -6.73 5.13
CA ILE A 187 -2.96 -6.18 6.32
C ILE A 187 -1.65 -6.94 6.52
N PHE A 188 -0.53 -6.23 6.57
CA PHE A 188 0.80 -6.76 6.80
C PHE A 188 1.26 -6.30 8.18
N ILE A 189 1.32 -7.21 9.12
CA ILE A 189 1.79 -6.96 10.48
C ILE A 189 3.31 -7.15 10.49
N SER A 190 4.03 -6.11 10.91
CA SER A 190 5.49 -6.17 11.04
C SER A 190 5.92 -7.15 12.13
N HIS A 191 5.32 -7.05 13.29
CA HIS A 191 5.49 -7.94 14.44
C HIS A 191 4.32 -7.79 15.41
N THR A 192 4.30 -8.58 16.47
CA THR A 192 3.14 -8.73 17.34
C THR A 192 3.23 -7.95 18.67
N HIS A 193 4.09 -6.91 18.74
CA HIS A 193 4.03 -5.98 19.87
C HIS A 193 2.70 -5.21 19.86
N TRP A 194 2.24 -4.80 21.01
CA TRP A 194 0.90 -4.27 21.20
C TRP A 194 0.60 -3.05 20.33
N ASP A 195 1.53 -2.14 20.24
CA ASP A 195 1.37 -0.92 19.45
C ASP A 195 1.20 -1.15 17.93
N HIS A 196 1.48 -2.36 17.46
CA HIS A 196 1.29 -2.78 16.06
C HIS A 196 0.02 -3.60 15.83
N ILE A 197 -0.62 -4.15 16.89
CA ILE A 197 -1.77 -5.05 16.73
C ILE A 197 -2.97 -4.72 17.64
N ASN A 198 -2.79 -3.89 18.69
CA ASN A 198 -3.80 -3.70 19.75
C ASN A 198 -5.16 -3.20 19.24
N THR A 199 -5.21 -2.56 18.10
CA THR A 199 -6.45 -1.94 17.61
C THR A 199 -7.11 -2.75 16.47
N VAL A 200 -6.61 -3.95 16.15
CA VAL A 200 -7.29 -4.87 15.22
C VAL A 200 -8.77 -5.08 15.57
N PRO A 201 -9.15 -5.29 16.85
CA PRO A 201 -10.55 -5.50 17.22
C PRO A 201 -11.47 -4.30 16.94
N PHE A 202 -10.91 -3.12 16.71
CA PHE A 202 -11.67 -1.89 16.44
C PHE A 202 -11.71 -1.51 14.95
N PHE A 203 -11.17 -2.36 14.08
CA PHE A 203 -11.26 -2.17 12.64
C PHE A 203 -12.66 -2.61 12.16
N ALA A 204 -13.60 -1.67 12.12
CA ALA A 204 -15.01 -1.95 11.81
C ALA A 204 -15.27 -2.78 10.54
N PRO A 205 -14.48 -2.67 9.45
CA PRO A 205 -14.65 -3.51 8.27
C PRO A 205 -14.59 -5.02 8.53
N LEU A 206 -13.93 -5.48 9.62
CA LEU A 206 -13.89 -6.89 10.02
C LEU A 206 -15.28 -7.46 10.39
N TYR A 207 -16.19 -6.62 10.87
CA TYR A 207 -17.52 -7.04 11.32
C TYR A 207 -18.55 -7.06 10.19
N LEU A 208 -18.25 -6.55 9.01
CA LEU A 208 -19.18 -6.42 7.90
C LEU A 208 -19.15 -7.64 6.99
N ARG A 209 -20.32 -8.29 6.82
CA ARG A 209 -20.48 -9.41 5.89
C ARG A 209 -20.22 -8.96 4.45
N GLY A 210 -19.52 -9.80 3.69
CA GLY A 210 -19.16 -9.55 2.30
C GLY A 210 -17.77 -8.94 2.12
N ASN A 211 -17.17 -8.35 3.16
CA ASN A 211 -15.79 -7.89 3.11
C ASN A 211 -14.81 -9.06 3.07
N GLN A 212 -13.64 -8.82 2.48
CA GLN A 212 -12.55 -9.79 2.41
C GLN A 212 -11.28 -9.17 2.96
N ILE A 213 -10.73 -9.77 4.02
CA ILE A 213 -9.56 -9.24 4.71
C ILE A 213 -8.54 -10.37 4.85
N GLU A 214 -7.33 -10.11 4.35
CA GLU A 214 -6.21 -11.03 4.48
C GLU A 214 -5.21 -10.41 5.47
N ILE A 215 -4.83 -11.14 6.51
CA ILE A 215 -3.85 -10.69 7.51
C ILE A 215 -2.59 -11.54 7.37
N PHE A 216 -1.50 -10.87 7.08
CA PHE A 216 -0.16 -11.44 6.94
C PHE A 216 0.69 -10.99 8.12
N GLY A 217 1.54 -11.86 8.64
CA GLY A 217 2.46 -11.48 9.72
C GLY A 217 3.55 -12.52 9.95
N PRO A 218 4.56 -12.23 10.77
CA PRO A 218 5.71 -13.10 10.96
C PRO A 218 5.32 -14.43 11.61
N TYR A 219 5.93 -15.50 11.10
CA TYR A 219 5.90 -16.81 11.75
C TYR A 219 6.93 -16.86 12.87
N GLN A 220 6.45 -17.09 14.09
CA GLN A 220 7.30 -17.11 15.29
C GLN A 220 7.33 -18.51 15.94
N GLY A 221 7.72 -19.52 15.15
CA GLY A 221 7.74 -20.91 15.64
C GLY A 221 6.32 -21.43 15.92
N ASP A 222 5.99 -21.64 17.19
CA ASP A 222 4.65 -22.15 17.57
C ASP A 222 3.55 -21.08 17.59
N LEU A 223 3.89 -19.83 17.42
CA LEU A 223 2.95 -18.69 17.41
C LEU A 223 2.68 -18.25 15.98
N THR A 224 1.51 -18.60 15.45
CA THR A 224 1.00 -18.09 14.17
C THR A 224 0.42 -16.69 14.34
N ILE A 225 0.34 -15.94 13.23
CA ILE A 225 -0.29 -14.60 13.25
C ILE A 225 -1.77 -14.69 13.67
N GLU A 226 -2.48 -15.74 13.25
CA GLU A 226 -3.87 -16.01 13.69
C GLU A 226 -3.96 -16.16 15.20
N ARG A 227 -3.05 -16.94 15.79
CA ARG A 227 -3.03 -17.17 17.24
C ARG A 227 -2.68 -15.87 18.00
N ALA A 228 -1.72 -15.09 17.50
CA ALA A 228 -1.33 -13.84 18.11
C ALA A 228 -2.48 -12.81 18.12
N ILE A 229 -3.18 -12.66 16.99
CA ILE A 229 -4.34 -11.76 16.89
C ILE A 229 -5.51 -12.29 17.74
N SER A 230 -5.77 -13.60 17.73
CA SER A 230 -6.86 -14.21 18.52
C SER A 230 -6.63 -14.09 20.02
N ALA A 231 -5.38 -14.21 20.49
CA ALA A 231 -5.04 -14.17 21.91
C ALA A 231 -5.41 -12.82 22.57
N GLN A 232 -5.22 -11.71 21.87
CA GLN A 232 -5.63 -10.40 22.40
C GLN A 232 -7.16 -10.22 22.47
N MET A 233 -7.92 -11.08 21.80
CA MET A 233 -9.39 -11.10 21.78
C MET A 233 -9.98 -12.22 22.64
N GLU A 234 -9.22 -12.82 23.55
CA GLU A 234 -9.76 -13.74 24.54
C GLU A 234 -10.71 -13.00 25.49
N SER A 235 -11.76 -13.69 25.95
CA SER A 235 -12.84 -13.09 26.75
C SER A 235 -12.39 -12.42 28.05
N VAL A 236 -11.18 -12.74 28.52
CA VAL A 236 -10.54 -12.06 29.68
C VAL A 236 -10.11 -10.64 29.34
N TYR A 237 -9.77 -10.38 28.08
CA TYR A 237 -9.24 -9.10 27.61
C TYR A 237 -10.23 -8.32 26.76
N PHE A 238 -11.07 -9.04 25.96
CA PHE A 238 -11.98 -8.42 25.02
C PHE A 238 -13.31 -9.18 24.91
N PRO A 239 -14.46 -8.49 24.79
CA PRO A 239 -15.78 -9.14 24.85
C PRO A 239 -16.18 -9.92 23.59
N VAL A 240 -15.43 -9.80 22.51
CA VAL A 240 -15.70 -10.42 21.19
C VAL A 240 -14.48 -11.19 20.75
N THR A 241 -14.66 -12.34 20.15
CA THR A 241 -13.57 -13.15 19.58
C THR A 241 -13.50 -12.98 18.05
N VAL A 242 -12.45 -13.47 17.40
CA VAL A 242 -12.33 -13.47 15.94
C VAL A 242 -13.47 -14.20 15.22
N ARG A 243 -14.24 -15.02 15.93
CA ARG A 243 -15.39 -15.78 15.38
C ARG A 243 -16.60 -14.90 15.08
N GLU A 244 -16.71 -13.74 15.74
CA GLU A 244 -17.79 -12.78 15.53
C GLU A 244 -17.52 -11.86 14.33
N PHE A 245 -16.34 -11.94 13.70
CA PHE A 245 -16.07 -11.18 12.50
C PHE A 245 -16.97 -11.64 11.34
N GLY A 246 -17.66 -10.68 10.72
CA GLY A 246 -18.57 -10.94 9.60
C GLY A 246 -17.83 -11.05 8.26
N ALA A 247 -16.65 -10.47 8.15
CA ALA A 247 -15.81 -10.51 6.96
C ALA A 247 -15.25 -11.92 6.73
N ARG A 248 -14.97 -12.24 5.46
CA ARG A 248 -14.13 -13.40 5.14
C ARG A 248 -12.69 -13.07 5.50
N LEU A 249 -12.19 -13.72 6.55
CA LEU A 249 -10.86 -13.51 7.07
C LEU A 249 -9.93 -14.66 6.66
N VAL A 250 -8.71 -14.32 6.23
CA VAL A 250 -7.65 -15.27 5.91
C VAL A 250 -6.38 -14.83 6.62
N PHE A 251 -5.75 -15.73 7.36
CA PHE A 251 -4.45 -15.50 7.99
C PHE A 251 -3.34 -16.22 7.22
N ARG A 252 -2.20 -15.61 7.09
CA ARG A 252 -1.02 -16.20 6.48
C ARG A 252 0.24 -15.82 7.24
N ASP A 253 0.95 -16.82 7.73
CA ASP A 253 2.27 -16.65 8.32
C ASP A 253 3.32 -16.39 7.24
N LEU A 254 4.20 -15.44 7.51
CA LEU A 254 5.28 -15.04 6.63
C LEU A 254 6.66 -15.33 7.22
N ARG A 255 7.59 -15.54 6.31
CA ARG A 255 9.04 -15.52 6.56
C ARG A 255 9.67 -14.50 5.63
N GLU A 256 10.97 -14.59 5.37
CA GLU A 256 11.58 -13.84 4.27
C GLU A 256 11.15 -14.49 2.95
N GLU A 257 10.23 -13.86 2.27
CA GLU A 257 9.65 -14.37 1.03
C GLU A 257 9.16 -13.25 0.11
N ARG A 258 8.79 -13.64 -1.10
CA ARG A 258 8.15 -12.77 -2.08
C ARG A 258 6.71 -13.18 -2.28
N LEU A 259 5.82 -12.20 -2.24
CA LEU A 259 4.40 -12.34 -2.51
C LEU A 259 4.03 -11.56 -3.78
N GLU A 260 3.18 -12.15 -4.61
CA GLU A 260 2.70 -11.52 -5.84
C GLU A 260 1.17 -11.43 -5.81
N PHE A 261 0.65 -10.22 -6.04
CA PHE A 261 -0.76 -9.90 -6.05
C PHE A 261 -1.07 -9.11 -7.34
N GLY A 262 -1.21 -9.82 -8.46
CA GLY A 262 -1.35 -9.16 -9.75
C GLY A 262 -0.15 -8.25 -10.07
N PRO A 263 -0.34 -6.94 -10.24
CA PRO A 263 0.75 -6.02 -10.53
C PRO A 263 1.59 -5.63 -9.31
N VAL A 264 1.13 -5.97 -8.10
CA VAL A 264 1.78 -5.62 -6.85
C VAL A 264 2.63 -6.78 -6.35
N ARG A 265 3.88 -6.49 -6.03
CA ARG A 265 4.79 -7.41 -5.36
C ARG A 265 5.12 -6.88 -3.97
N VAL A 266 5.11 -7.77 -2.98
CA VAL A 266 5.58 -7.50 -1.62
C VAL A 266 6.73 -8.44 -1.30
N ASP A 267 7.91 -7.90 -1.09
CA ASP A 267 9.08 -8.61 -0.59
C ASP A 267 9.18 -8.39 0.92
N THR A 268 9.64 -9.38 1.67
CA THR A 268 9.81 -9.32 3.13
C THR A 268 11.26 -9.52 3.52
N MET A 269 11.68 -8.89 4.62
CA MET A 269 13.02 -9.04 5.19
C MET A 269 12.94 -9.06 6.72
N LEU A 270 13.66 -9.98 7.36
CA LEU A 270 13.76 -10.03 8.81
C LEU A 270 14.61 -8.86 9.34
N LEU A 271 14.04 -8.12 10.28
CA LEU A 271 14.65 -6.95 10.91
C LEU A 271 15.26 -7.30 12.28
N ARG A 272 16.13 -6.42 12.75
CA ARG A 272 16.76 -6.51 14.08
C ARG A 272 15.91 -5.81 15.14
N HIS A 273 14.98 -6.56 15.65
CA HIS A 273 14.14 -6.15 16.77
C HIS A 273 13.86 -7.36 17.67
N PRO A 274 13.69 -7.23 18.97
CA PRO A 274 13.27 -8.33 19.83
C PRO A 274 12.01 -9.03 19.32
N GLY A 275 12.07 -10.34 19.15
CA GLY A 275 11.04 -11.10 18.45
C GLY A 275 11.30 -11.20 16.94
N TYR A 276 10.30 -11.59 16.18
CA TYR A 276 10.36 -11.69 14.73
C TYR A 276 9.68 -10.46 14.10
N CYS A 277 10.47 -9.48 13.70
CA CYS A 277 9.97 -8.30 13.02
C CYS A 277 10.28 -8.37 11.51
N LEU A 278 9.30 -8.15 10.66
CA LEU A 278 9.45 -8.12 9.20
C LEU A 278 9.34 -6.70 8.66
N GLY A 279 10.33 -6.31 7.88
CA GLY A 279 10.25 -5.17 6.99
C GLY A 279 9.58 -5.58 5.67
N TYR A 280 8.90 -4.64 5.04
CA TYR A 280 8.14 -4.85 3.81
C TYR A 280 8.58 -3.89 2.71
N LYS A 281 8.72 -4.41 1.49
CA LYS A 281 8.90 -3.60 0.27
C LYS A 281 7.77 -3.91 -0.68
N LEU A 282 6.81 -2.98 -0.79
CA LEU A 282 5.75 -3.02 -1.79
C LEU A 282 6.26 -2.38 -3.08
N SER A 283 6.18 -3.11 -4.17
CA SER A 283 6.60 -2.65 -5.50
C SER A 283 5.46 -2.81 -6.50
N CYS A 284 5.21 -1.78 -7.29
CA CYS A 284 4.24 -1.80 -8.36
C CYS A 284 4.69 -0.85 -9.49
N ARG A 285 4.76 -1.37 -10.72
CA ARG A 285 5.00 -0.55 -11.93
C ARG A 285 6.22 0.38 -11.84
N GLY A 286 7.33 -0.13 -11.30
CA GLY A 286 8.58 0.63 -11.15
C GLY A 286 8.62 1.61 -9.99
N ARG A 287 7.57 1.69 -9.18
CA ARG A 287 7.53 2.42 -7.91
C ARG A 287 7.66 1.48 -6.74
N SER A 288 8.21 1.97 -5.64
CA SER A 288 8.32 1.16 -4.43
C SER A 288 8.21 1.97 -3.14
N VAL A 289 7.56 1.33 -2.16
CA VAL A 289 7.39 1.81 -0.79
C VAL A 289 8.03 0.78 0.13
N CYS A 290 8.99 1.20 0.95
CA CYS A 290 9.58 0.36 1.97
C CYS A 290 9.06 0.78 3.35
N TYR A 291 8.55 -0.18 4.12
CA TYR A 291 8.11 -0.02 5.49
C TYR A 291 9.03 -0.82 6.41
N ILE A 292 9.94 -0.13 7.09
CA ILE A 292 10.99 -0.68 7.95
C ILE A 292 10.81 -0.09 9.34
N THR A 293 9.77 -0.55 10.02
CA THR A 293 9.55 -0.19 11.42
C THR A 293 10.42 -1.04 12.33
N ASP A 294 10.57 -0.67 13.57
CA ASP A 294 11.21 -1.44 14.66
C ASP A 294 12.46 -2.21 14.21
N ASN A 295 13.55 -1.48 14.13
CA ASN A 295 14.80 -2.02 13.64
C ASN A 295 15.99 -1.29 14.25
N GLU A 296 16.90 -2.02 14.89
CA GLU A 296 18.09 -1.44 15.48
C GLU A 296 19.32 -1.63 14.56
N LEU A 297 19.86 -0.48 14.17
CA LEU A 297 21.13 -0.38 13.46
C LEU A 297 22.21 0.03 14.46
N TYR A 298 22.94 -0.92 15.03
CA TYR A 298 24.02 -0.58 15.96
C TYR A 298 25.06 0.32 15.31
N LEU A 299 25.63 1.25 16.08
CA LEU A 299 26.71 2.13 15.60
C LEU A 299 27.95 1.29 15.20
N PRO A 300 28.73 1.71 14.19
CA PRO A 300 29.92 0.98 13.75
C PRO A 300 30.96 0.70 14.85
N THR A 301 30.92 1.48 15.93
CA THR A 301 31.77 1.33 17.12
C THR A 301 31.25 0.28 18.10
N ASP A 302 30.03 -0.19 17.95
CA ASP A 302 29.43 -1.20 18.83
C ASP A 302 29.84 -2.62 18.40
N ALA A 303 30.14 -3.48 19.35
CA ALA A 303 30.53 -4.87 19.08
C ALA A 303 29.43 -5.72 18.40
N ARG A 304 28.17 -5.30 18.50
CA ARG A 304 27.00 -5.94 17.89
C ARG A 304 26.75 -5.45 16.46
N HIS A 305 27.49 -4.44 16.00
CA HIS A 305 27.35 -3.93 14.64
C HIS A 305 27.67 -5.06 13.63
N ASP A 306 26.77 -5.23 12.68
CA ASP A 306 26.91 -6.20 11.60
C ASP A 306 26.79 -5.51 10.25
N ALA A 307 27.93 -5.22 9.66
CA ALA A 307 28.00 -4.56 8.35
C ALA A 307 27.29 -5.36 7.24
N ARG A 308 27.20 -6.70 7.33
CA ARG A 308 26.49 -7.52 6.35
C ARG A 308 25.00 -7.33 6.43
N TYR A 309 24.47 -7.21 7.66
CA TYR A 309 23.06 -6.90 7.86
C TYR A 309 22.71 -5.51 7.33
N VAL A 310 23.53 -4.51 7.64
CA VAL A 310 23.33 -3.13 7.15
C VAL A 310 23.35 -3.08 5.62
N GLU A 311 24.31 -3.77 4.97
CA GLU A 311 24.38 -3.83 3.50
C GLU A 311 23.16 -4.54 2.91
N ARG A 312 22.76 -5.67 3.50
CA ARG A 312 21.56 -6.41 3.06
C ARG A 312 20.28 -5.57 3.18
N LEU A 313 20.15 -4.79 4.24
CA LEU A 313 19.03 -3.88 4.41
C LEU A 313 19.10 -2.72 3.40
N ALA A 314 20.29 -2.15 3.18
CA ALA A 314 20.49 -1.13 2.16
C ALA A 314 20.11 -1.64 0.76
N ASP A 315 20.50 -2.87 0.40
CA ASP A 315 20.10 -3.49 -0.87
C ASP A 315 18.59 -3.72 -0.95
N PHE A 316 17.97 -4.15 0.15
CA PHE A 316 16.53 -4.37 0.19
C PHE A 316 15.74 -3.09 -0.08
N VAL A 317 16.15 -1.96 0.49
CA VAL A 317 15.46 -0.67 0.30
C VAL A 317 16.01 0.17 -0.85
N ARG A 318 17.05 -0.31 -1.57
CA ARG A 318 17.75 0.44 -2.60
C ARG A 318 16.83 1.06 -3.62
N GLY A 319 17.04 2.37 -3.87
CA GLY A 319 16.32 3.16 -4.87
C GLY A 319 14.83 3.33 -4.62
N ALA A 320 14.35 3.01 -3.42
CA ALA A 320 12.93 3.13 -3.09
C ALA A 320 12.42 4.56 -3.29
N ASP A 321 11.18 4.70 -3.78
CA ASP A 321 10.55 6.01 -3.91
C ASP A 321 10.28 6.63 -2.54
N VAL A 322 9.97 5.79 -1.54
CA VAL A 322 9.90 6.20 -0.13
C VAL A 322 10.36 5.07 0.78
N LEU A 323 11.22 5.40 1.72
CA LEU A 323 11.61 4.58 2.87
C LEU A 323 10.95 5.17 4.11
N ILE A 324 9.99 4.46 4.67
CA ILE A 324 9.36 4.73 5.96
C ILE A 324 10.13 3.90 6.97
N THR A 325 10.83 4.52 7.91
CA THR A 325 11.69 3.75 8.80
C THR A 325 11.68 4.28 10.22
N ASP A 326 11.81 3.34 11.15
CA ASP A 326 12.06 3.59 12.56
C ASP A 326 13.20 4.60 12.73
N THR A 327 12.86 5.71 13.35
CA THR A 327 13.79 6.76 13.77
C THR A 327 13.34 7.20 15.15
N THR A 328 13.26 6.25 16.07
CA THR A 328 12.72 6.47 17.42
C THR A 328 13.58 7.48 18.16
N TYR A 329 14.91 7.35 18.09
CA TYR A 329 15.80 8.14 18.93
C TYR A 329 16.57 9.21 18.17
N ARG A 330 16.90 10.29 18.88
CA ARG A 330 17.97 11.22 18.50
C ARG A 330 19.31 10.61 18.93
N ASP A 331 20.41 11.04 18.30
CA ASP A 331 21.74 10.44 18.54
C ASP A 331 22.19 10.52 20.00
N HIS A 332 21.82 11.59 20.72
CA HIS A 332 22.19 11.75 22.13
C HIS A 332 21.33 10.89 23.08
N GLU A 333 20.16 10.43 22.67
CA GLU A 333 19.27 9.55 23.44
C GLU A 333 19.69 8.08 23.30
N TYR A 334 20.15 7.69 22.12
CA TYR A 334 20.43 6.32 21.76
C TYR A 334 21.39 5.57 22.69
N PRO A 335 22.48 6.18 23.24
CA PRO A 335 23.41 5.45 24.13
C PRO A 335 22.76 4.83 25.37
N SER A 336 21.64 5.39 25.83
CA SER A 336 20.87 4.85 26.97
C SER A 336 19.78 3.86 26.55
N LYS A 337 19.59 3.66 25.25
CA LYS A 337 18.51 2.89 24.63
C LYS A 337 19.00 1.73 23.75
N VAL A 338 20.29 1.45 23.79
CA VAL A 338 20.88 0.34 23.03
C VAL A 338 20.25 -0.98 23.48
N ASP A 339 19.97 -1.89 22.55
CA ASP A 339 19.22 -3.16 22.71
C ASP A 339 17.69 -2.98 22.93
N TRP A 340 17.16 -1.78 22.71
CA TRP A 340 15.71 -1.58 22.75
C TRP A 340 15.04 -1.88 21.40
N GLY A 341 15.85 -2.17 20.36
CA GLY A 341 15.37 -2.60 19.06
C GLY A 341 15.01 -1.45 18.11
N HIS A 342 15.54 -0.23 18.35
CA HIS A 342 15.23 0.96 17.57
C HIS A 342 16.48 1.74 17.16
N SER A 343 16.36 2.48 16.05
CA SER A 343 17.47 3.25 15.48
C SER A 343 17.42 4.73 15.83
N CYS A 344 18.58 5.39 15.66
CA CYS A 344 18.73 6.83 15.81
C CYS A 344 19.02 7.54 14.48
N VAL A 345 19.00 8.87 14.53
CA VAL A 345 19.13 9.78 13.38
C VAL A 345 20.32 9.44 12.46
N SER A 346 21.53 9.32 13.01
CA SER A 346 22.74 9.09 12.22
C SER A 346 22.74 7.75 11.50
N GLN A 347 22.22 6.72 12.15
CA GLN A 347 22.10 5.37 11.59
C GLN A 347 21.13 5.33 10.39
N VAL A 348 20.00 5.98 10.54
CA VAL A 348 18.96 6.03 9.50
C VAL A 348 19.38 6.92 8.32
N ALA A 349 20.07 8.03 8.58
CA ALA A 349 20.60 8.89 7.54
C ALA A 349 21.68 8.17 6.71
N ASP A 350 22.58 7.41 7.34
CA ASP A 350 23.60 6.60 6.65
C ASP A 350 22.94 5.50 5.80
N LEU A 351 21.97 4.77 6.33
CA LEU A 351 21.21 3.76 5.58
C LEU A 351 20.53 4.35 4.35
N ALA A 352 19.82 5.46 4.51
CA ALA A 352 19.09 6.11 3.42
C ALA A 352 20.02 6.63 2.32
N ALA A 353 21.17 7.21 2.71
CA ALA A 353 22.18 7.69 1.78
C ALA A 353 22.84 6.54 1.00
N ARG A 354 23.26 5.45 1.67
CA ARG A 354 23.84 4.24 1.03
C ARG A 354 22.88 3.56 0.08
N ALA A 355 21.62 3.51 0.44
CA ALA A 355 20.57 2.88 -0.37
C ALA A 355 20.05 3.78 -1.51
N GLU A 356 20.48 5.04 -1.56
CA GLU A 356 20.05 6.02 -2.58
C GLU A 356 18.52 6.10 -2.69
N VAL A 357 17.80 6.06 -1.56
CA VAL A 357 16.35 6.20 -1.56
C VAL A 357 15.97 7.62 -1.99
N LYS A 358 14.81 7.79 -2.62
CA LYS A 358 14.40 9.13 -3.07
C LYS A 358 13.88 9.99 -1.92
N ARG A 359 13.08 9.37 -1.03
CA ARG A 359 12.53 10.01 0.18
C ARG A 359 12.74 9.13 1.40
N LEU A 360 13.12 9.77 2.48
CA LEU A 360 13.21 9.19 3.83
C LEU A 360 12.10 9.79 4.68
N HIS A 361 11.22 8.96 5.20
CA HIS A 361 10.19 9.36 6.13
C HIS A 361 10.49 8.82 7.53
N LEU A 362 10.70 9.72 8.47
CA LEU A 362 10.93 9.41 9.87
C LEU A 362 9.64 8.88 10.50
N PHE A 363 9.73 7.78 11.17
CA PHE A 363 8.57 7.04 11.67
C PHE A 363 8.86 6.45 13.05
N HIS A 364 7.82 5.98 13.74
CA HIS A 364 7.91 5.32 15.04
C HIS A 364 8.55 6.23 16.09
N HIS A 365 7.97 7.45 16.28
CA HIS A 365 8.48 8.41 17.22
C HIS A 365 8.30 7.93 18.67
N ASP A 366 9.30 8.17 19.52
CA ASP A 366 9.24 7.85 20.96
C ASP A 366 8.03 8.56 21.60
N PRO A 367 7.25 7.91 22.47
CA PRO A 367 6.09 8.51 23.11
C PRO A 367 6.40 9.76 23.94
N ASP A 368 7.64 9.91 24.42
CA ASP A 368 8.08 11.09 25.15
C ASP A 368 8.48 12.27 24.26
N GLN A 369 8.56 12.07 22.93
CA GLN A 369 8.91 13.12 21.96
C GLN A 369 7.69 13.90 21.52
N THR A 370 7.67 15.19 21.82
CA THR A 370 6.65 16.15 21.40
C THR A 370 6.80 16.52 19.92
N ASP A 371 5.83 17.24 19.36
CA ASP A 371 5.91 17.83 18.00
C ASP A 371 7.20 18.65 17.79
N ALA A 372 7.67 19.35 18.83
CA ALA A 372 8.91 20.13 18.76
C ALA A 372 10.16 19.23 18.70
N ASP A 373 10.16 18.11 19.43
CA ASP A 373 11.25 17.15 19.39
C ASP A 373 11.35 16.45 18.05
N ILE A 374 10.20 16.15 17.42
CA ILE A 374 10.15 15.59 16.07
C ILE A 374 10.71 16.59 15.04
N ASP A 375 10.43 17.90 15.17
CA ASP A 375 11.04 18.93 14.31
C ASP A 375 12.57 18.95 14.45
N LEU A 376 13.07 18.93 15.69
CA LEU A 376 14.51 18.88 15.94
C LEU A 376 15.14 17.62 15.33
N LYS A 377 14.50 16.47 15.49
CA LYS A 377 14.93 15.19 14.90
C LYS A 377 14.97 15.26 13.38
N LEU A 378 13.96 15.87 12.75
CA LEU A 378 13.91 16.10 11.30
C LEU A 378 15.06 16.99 10.81
N GLU A 379 15.34 18.09 11.53
CA GLU A 379 16.45 18.97 11.20
C GLU A 379 17.81 18.27 11.35
N GLU A 380 18.01 17.50 12.41
CA GLU A 380 19.22 16.70 12.63
C GLU A 380 19.42 15.68 11.52
N THR A 381 18.36 15.00 11.10
CA THR A 381 18.43 14.03 9.99
C THR A 381 18.79 14.70 8.67
N ARG A 382 18.19 15.86 8.37
CA ARG A 382 18.53 16.65 7.17
C ARG A 382 19.98 17.12 7.17
N LYS A 383 20.50 17.55 8.33
CA LYS A 383 21.92 17.92 8.49
C LYS A 383 22.84 16.73 8.27
N ALA A 384 22.51 15.56 8.83
CA ALA A 384 23.26 14.33 8.65
C ALA A 384 23.32 13.89 7.18
N LEU A 385 22.19 13.91 6.47
CA LEU A 385 22.12 13.64 5.04
C LEU A 385 22.96 14.63 4.19
N ALA A 386 22.91 15.90 4.53
CA ALA A 386 23.71 16.93 3.86
C ALA A 386 25.22 16.72 4.08
N GLN A 387 25.66 16.34 5.28
CA GLN A 387 27.05 15.99 5.58
C GLN A 387 27.55 14.77 4.79
N LEU A 388 26.65 13.83 4.50
CA LEU A 388 26.93 12.66 3.65
C LEU A 388 26.88 12.99 2.15
N GLY A 389 26.59 14.25 1.75
CA GLY A 389 26.42 14.66 0.35
C GLY A 389 25.19 14.01 -0.32
N SER A 390 24.24 13.53 0.45
CA SER A 390 23.06 12.82 -0.05
C SER A 390 22.01 13.77 -0.61
N LYS A 391 21.30 13.32 -1.66
CA LYS A 391 20.16 14.04 -2.27
C LYS A 391 18.82 13.55 -1.75
N VAL A 392 18.80 12.68 -0.78
CA VAL A 392 17.58 12.12 -0.17
C VAL A 392 16.73 13.24 0.43
N GLN A 393 15.47 13.31 0.04
CA GLN A 393 14.51 14.22 0.68
C GLN A 393 14.04 13.60 2.00
N CYS A 394 14.12 14.34 3.10
CA CYS A 394 13.73 13.85 4.43
C CYS A 394 12.51 14.61 4.95
N GLU A 395 11.50 13.86 5.41
CA GLU A 395 10.25 14.36 5.96
C GLU A 395 9.88 13.55 7.22
N ALA A 396 9.11 14.18 8.11
CA ALA A 396 8.38 13.51 9.18
C ALA A 396 6.87 13.62 8.84
N PRO A 397 6.24 12.56 8.37
CA PRO A 397 4.83 12.63 7.98
C PRO A 397 3.92 12.76 9.20
N ALA A 398 2.87 13.57 9.07
CA ALA A 398 1.83 13.69 10.06
C ALA A 398 0.68 12.71 9.78
N GLU A 399 -0.08 12.35 10.80
CA GLU A 399 -1.30 11.58 10.65
C GLU A 399 -2.31 12.26 9.72
N GLY A 400 -2.92 11.49 8.83
CA GLY A 400 -3.83 11.98 7.79
C GLY A 400 -3.12 12.54 6.56
N SER A 401 -1.80 12.75 6.59
CA SER A 401 -1.06 13.16 5.41
C SER A 401 -0.95 12.03 4.38
N ALA A 402 -0.90 12.40 3.11
CA ALA A 402 -0.81 11.44 2.01
C ALA A 402 0.29 11.85 1.02
N LEU A 403 1.14 10.89 0.67
CA LEU A 403 2.14 11.01 -0.40
C LEU A 403 1.64 10.30 -1.66
N LYS A 404 1.68 10.96 -2.79
CA LYS A 404 1.40 10.37 -4.12
C LYS A 404 2.72 10.14 -4.86
N LEU A 405 2.92 8.90 -5.36
CA LEU A 405 4.11 8.47 -6.08
C LEU A 405 3.84 8.32 -7.57
#